data_62c2b9ee973581dbdf41e9ff52bfaaac
#
_entry.id   62c2b9ee973581dbdf41e9ff52bfaaac
#
_cell.length_a   1.000
_cell.length_b   1.000
_cell.length_c   1.000
_cell.angle_alpha   90.00
_cell.angle_beta   90.00
_cell.angle_gamma   90.00
#
_symmetry.space_group_name_H-M   'P 1'
#
loop_
_entity.id
_entity.type
_entity.pdbx_description
1 polymer ?
#
loop_
_entity_poly.entity_id
_entity_poly.type
_entity_poly.pdbx_seq_one_letter_code
_entity_poly.pdbx_strand_id
1 'polypeptide(L)'
;MSRLPVLFTAHGSPMNALGGTPFAAKLETWAAAWPRPAAILCVSAHREETPLSLTAAGKPATVHDFYGFPRTLYELRYPAHGSPAVAGRAAALLAASGLPAR
;
A
#
# COMPACT_ATOMS: atom_id res chain seq x y z
N MET A 1 6.97 23.56 2.15
CA MET A 1 7.07 22.12 2.01
C MET A 1 6.10 21.66 0.93
N SER A 2 6.61 21.00 -0.08
CA SER A 2 5.78 20.52 -1.17
C SER A 2 5.02 19.26 -0.75
N ARG A 3 3.83 19.10 -1.30
CA ARG A 3 3.06 17.88 -1.13
C ARG A 3 3.63 16.76 -1.98
N LEU A 4 3.64 15.55 -1.44
CA LEU A 4 3.91 14.37 -2.22
C LEU A 4 2.69 14.04 -3.09
N PRO A 5 2.88 13.37 -4.23
CA PRO A 5 1.79 13.13 -5.16
C PRO A 5 0.76 12.12 -4.64
N VAL A 6 -0.43 12.19 -5.21
CA VAL A 6 -1.45 11.16 -5.07
C VAL A 6 -1.41 10.36 -6.36
N LEU A 7 -1.29 9.03 -6.23
CA LEU A 7 -1.21 8.12 -7.37
C LEU A 7 -2.44 7.24 -7.44
N PHE A 8 -3.07 7.19 -8.59
CA PHE A 8 -4.10 6.22 -8.90
C PHE A 8 -3.58 5.31 -9.99
N THR A 9 -3.44 4.03 -9.71
CA THR A 9 -2.85 3.09 -10.66
C THR A 9 -3.47 1.71 -10.58
N ALA A 10 -3.53 1.03 -11.72
CA ALA A 10 -3.72 -0.41 -11.76
C ALA A 10 -2.33 -1.04 -11.61
N HIS A 11 -2.18 -2.04 -10.76
CA HIS A 11 -0.87 -2.64 -10.52
C HIS A 11 -0.60 -3.89 -11.36
N GLY A 12 -1.59 -4.39 -12.09
CA GLY A 12 -1.43 -5.58 -12.91
C GLY A 12 -1.21 -6.86 -12.11
N SER A 13 -0.41 -7.76 -12.64
CA SER A 13 -0.11 -9.03 -12.01
C SER A 13 0.75 -8.88 -10.76
N PRO A 14 0.55 -9.74 -9.72
CA PRO A 14 1.47 -9.82 -8.58
C PRO A 14 2.93 -10.04 -8.98
N MET A 15 3.20 -10.56 -10.16
CA MET A 15 4.54 -10.76 -10.69
C MET A 15 5.34 -9.44 -10.81
N ASN A 16 4.65 -8.30 -10.90
CA ASN A 16 5.31 -6.99 -10.93
C ASN A 16 6.12 -6.72 -9.66
N ALA A 17 5.79 -7.37 -8.54
CA ALA A 17 6.52 -7.24 -7.29
C ALA A 17 7.94 -7.81 -7.37
N LEU A 18 8.19 -8.72 -8.30
CA LEU A 18 9.53 -9.30 -8.54
C LEU A 18 10.42 -8.38 -9.39
N GLY A 19 9.86 -7.33 -9.96
CA GLY A 19 10.59 -6.45 -10.86
C GLY A 19 10.73 -7.03 -12.26
N GLY A 20 11.55 -6.40 -13.09
CA GLY A 20 11.87 -6.90 -14.42
C GLY A 20 10.81 -6.68 -15.49
N THR A 21 9.68 -6.07 -15.15
CA THR A 21 8.65 -5.70 -16.13
C THR A 21 8.77 -4.23 -16.51
N PRO A 22 8.30 -3.82 -17.71
CA PRO A 22 8.29 -2.39 -18.07
C PRO A 22 7.49 -1.54 -17.09
N PHE A 23 6.38 -2.07 -16.56
CA PHE A 23 5.57 -1.39 -15.57
C PHE A 23 6.34 -1.16 -14.27
N ALA A 24 6.99 -2.19 -13.75
CA ALA A 24 7.79 -2.09 -12.53
C ALA A 24 8.93 -1.09 -12.70
N ALA A 25 9.62 -1.12 -13.85
CA ALA A 25 10.70 -0.19 -14.15
C ALA A 25 10.22 1.26 -14.17
N LYS A 26 9.05 1.51 -14.73
CA LYS A 26 8.46 2.86 -14.73
C LYS A 26 8.13 3.34 -13.34
N LEU A 27 7.57 2.48 -12.49
CA LEU A 27 7.26 2.84 -11.10
C LEU A 27 8.53 3.15 -10.32
N GLU A 28 9.58 2.38 -10.50
CA GLU A 28 10.87 2.63 -9.84
C GLU A 28 11.45 3.98 -10.24
N THR A 29 11.45 4.29 -11.52
CA THR A 29 11.94 5.56 -12.04
C THR A 29 11.11 6.72 -11.50
N TRP A 30 9.80 6.59 -11.50
CA TRP A 30 8.90 7.62 -11.00
C TRP A 30 9.11 7.85 -9.50
N ALA A 31 9.17 6.77 -8.72
CA ALA A 31 9.35 6.87 -7.27
C ALA A 31 10.70 7.49 -6.89
N ALA A 32 11.75 7.19 -7.66
CA ALA A 32 13.08 7.71 -7.40
C ALA A 32 13.17 9.23 -7.57
N ALA A 33 12.25 9.83 -8.33
CA ALA A 33 12.20 11.27 -8.54
C ALA A 33 11.62 12.04 -7.36
N TRP A 34 11.03 11.34 -6.37
CA TRP A 34 10.37 11.96 -5.24
C TRP A 34 11.12 11.71 -3.93
N PRO A 35 11.03 12.63 -2.96
CA PRO A 35 11.58 12.36 -1.63
C PRO A 35 10.91 11.13 -1.01
N ARG A 36 11.64 10.43 -0.17
CA ARG A 36 11.09 9.28 0.54
C ARG A 36 9.98 9.75 1.49
N PRO A 37 8.76 9.24 1.37
CA PRO A 37 7.67 9.66 2.25
C PRO A 37 7.85 9.07 3.66
N ALA A 38 7.32 9.79 4.66
CA ALA A 38 7.29 9.27 6.03
C ALA A 38 6.29 8.13 6.17
N ALA A 39 5.22 8.15 5.39
CA ALA A 39 4.20 7.11 5.39
C ALA A 39 3.49 7.10 4.04
N ILE A 40 2.86 5.97 3.72
CA ILE A 40 2.06 5.80 2.52
C ILE A 40 0.68 5.32 2.95
N LEU A 41 -0.35 6.05 2.53
CA LEU A 41 -1.73 5.61 2.68
C LEU A 41 -2.15 4.93 1.38
N CYS A 42 -2.42 3.64 1.45
CA CYS A 42 -2.81 2.85 0.31
C CYS A 42 -4.27 2.42 0.40
N VAL A 43 -5.05 2.76 -0.61
CA VAL A 43 -6.43 2.27 -0.76
C VAL A 43 -6.40 1.14 -1.78
N SER A 44 -6.63 -0.08 -1.32
CA SER A 44 -6.53 -1.26 -2.15
C SER A 44 -7.89 -1.84 -2.50
N ALA A 45 -8.09 -2.15 -3.78
CA ALA A 45 -9.28 -2.86 -4.23
C ALA A 45 -9.31 -4.31 -3.74
N HIS A 46 -8.18 -4.84 -3.29
CA HIS A 46 -8.09 -6.20 -2.75
C HIS A 46 -8.48 -6.29 -1.28
N ARG A 47 -8.70 -5.14 -0.65
CA ARG A 47 -9.11 -5.10 0.75
C ARG A 47 -10.53 -4.57 0.86
N GLU A 48 -11.47 -5.49 0.80
CA GLU A 48 -12.89 -5.19 0.97
C GLU A 48 -13.34 -5.71 2.31
N GLU A 49 -13.71 -4.81 3.20
CA GLU A 49 -14.16 -5.17 4.54
C GLU A 49 -15.37 -4.36 4.94
N THR A 50 -16.25 -4.99 5.71
CA THR A 50 -17.39 -4.34 6.32
C THR A 50 -17.32 -4.56 7.83
N PRO A 51 -17.18 -3.51 8.64
CA PRO A 51 -17.06 -2.08 8.26
C PRO A 51 -15.72 -1.74 7.62
N LEU A 52 -15.64 -0.54 7.04
CA LEU A 52 -14.39 0.01 6.52
C LEU A 52 -13.32 -0.02 7.59
N SER A 53 -12.11 -0.46 7.24
CA SER A 53 -11.03 -0.64 8.20
C SER A 53 -9.71 -0.08 7.70
N LEU A 54 -8.80 0.19 8.64
CA LEU A 54 -7.46 0.67 8.40
C LEU A 54 -6.46 -0.21 9.15
N THR A 55 -5.32 -0.46 8.54
CA THR A 55 -4.24 -1.16 9.21
C THR A 55 -3.60 -0.22 10.24
N ALA A 56 -3.64 -0.62 11.49
CA ALA A 56 -3.07 0.16 12.60
C ALA A 56 -1.82 -0.49 13.21
N ALA A 57 -1.41 -1.65 12.72
CA ALA A 57 -0.24 -2.35 13.25
C ALA A 57 1.04 -1.57 12.97
N GLY A 58 1.96 -1.52 13.93
CA GLY A 58 3.27 -0.91 13.76
C GLY A 58 4.20 -1.74 12.87
N LYS A 59 3.99 -3.06 12.86
CA LYS A 59 4.77 -4.00 12.04
C LYS A 59 3.83 -4.98 11.36
N PRO A 60 3.10 -4.54 10.32
CA PRO A 60 2.16 -5.44 9.64
C PRO A 60 2.89 -6.57 8.92
N ALA A 61 2.28 -7.74 8.91
CA ALA A 61 2.81 -8.90 8.21
C ALA A 61 2.68 -8.75 6.70
N THR A 62 3.60 -9.37 5.96
CA THR A 62 3.45 -9.49 4.51
C THR A 62 2.41 -10.56 4.22
N VAL A 63 1.41 -10.21 3.44
CA VAL A 63 0.32 -11.13 3.06
C VAL A 63 0.50 -11.54 1.61
N HIS A 64 0.38 -12.86 1.36
CA HIS A 64 0.47 -13.43 0.02
C HIS A 64 -0.90 -13.98 -0.37
N ASP A 65 -1.81 -13.08 -0.70
CA ASP A 65 -3.20 -13.38 -0.97
C ASP A 65 -3.43 -13.73 -2.45
N PHE A 66 -2.69 -14.72 -2.92
CA PHE A 66 -2.76 -15.22 -4.28
C PHE A 66 -2.24 -16.64 -4.33
N TYR A 67 -2.46 -17.33 -5.44
CA TYR A 67 -1.97 -18.70 -5.65
C TYR A 67 -1.70 -18.93 -7.14
N GLY A 68 -0.95 -20.01 -7.43
CA GLY A 68 -0.61 -20.35 -8.81
C GLY A 68 0.57 -19.58 -9.37
N PHE A 69 1.36 -18.93 -8.53
CA PHE A 69 2.54 -18.17 -8.94
C PHE A 69 3.85 -18.88 -8.55
N PRO A 70 4.99 -18.46 -9.13
CA PRO A 70 6.27 -19.04 -8.77
C PRO A 70 6.58 -18.89 -7.27
N ARG A 71 7.33 -19.83 -6.73
CA ARG A 71 7.70 -19.87 -5.33
C ARG A 71 8.37 -18.57 -4.85
N THR A 72 9.20 -17.97 -5.70
CA THR A 72 9.91 -16.73 -5.38
C THR A 72 8.95 -15.60 -4.97
N LEU A 73 7.74 -15.57 -5.55
CA LEU A 73 6.76 -14.55 -5.19
C LEU A 73 6.27 -14.73 -3.76
N TYR A 74 6.08 -15.98 -3.33
CA TYR A 74 5.64 -16.29 -1.96
C TYR A 74 6.73 -16.07 -0.93
N GLU A 75 7.99 -16.02 -1.35
CA GLU A 75 9.13 -15.78 -0.47
C GLU A 75 9.40 -14.29 -0.26
N LEU A 76 8.75 -13.42 -1.03
CA LEU A 76 8.89 -11.97 -0.86
C LEU A 76 8.45 -11.54 0.53
N ARG A 77 9.23 -10.63 1.10
CA ARG A 77 8.90 -9.97 2.36
C ARG A 77 8.99 -8.47 2.14
N TYR A 78 8.02 -7.78 2.67
CA TYR A 78 8.01 -6.33 2.65
C TYR A 78 7.87 -5.84 4.09
N PRO A 79 8.98 -5.75 4.82
CA PRO A 79 8.95 -5.43 6.25
C PRO A 79 8.79 -3.94 6.50
N ALA A 80 7.91 -3.28 5.77
CA ALA A 80 7.61 -1.88 5.98
C ALA A 80 6.88 -1.69 7.31
N HIS A 81 7.25 -0.65 8.03
CA HIS A 81 6.56 -0.29 9.26
C HIS A 81 5.21 0.34 8.93
N GLY A 82 4.21 0.01 9.71
CA GLY A 82 2.94 0.72 9.68
C GLY A 82 3.04 2.04 10.43
N SER A 83 2.03 2.87 10.31
CA SER A 83 1.94 4.13 11.04
C SER A 83 0.59 4.23 11.76
N PRO A 84 0.52 3.82 13.02
CA PRO A 84 -0.71 3.98 13.80
C PRO A 84 -1.19 5.43 13.86
N ALA A 85 -0.27 6.39 13.89
CA ALA A 85 -0.61 7.81 13.92
C ALA A 85 -1.31 8.26 12.63
N VAL A 86 -0.80 7.86 11.46
CA VAL A 86 -1.42 8.18 10.18
C VAL A 86 -2.75 7.46 10.03
N ALA A 87 -2.83 6.19 10.46
CA ALA A 87 -4.08 5.43 10.45
C ALA A 87 -5.16 6.11 11.30
N GLY A 88 -4.80 6.58 12.49
CA GLY A 88 -5.71 7.31 13.37
C GLY A 88 -6.20 8.61 12.74
N ARG A 89 -5.31 9.36 12.11
CA ARG A 89 -5.66 10.60 11.42
C ARG A 89 -6.60 10.34 10.23
N ALA A 90 -6.32 9.29 9.47
CA ALA A 90 -7.16 8.90 8.34
C ALA A 90 -8.56 8.49 8.83
N ALA A 91 -8.63 7.71 9.91
CA ALA A 91 -9.91 7.31 10.50
C ALA A 91 -10.72 8.51 10.95
N ALA A 92 -10.07 9.51 11.58
CA ALA A 92 -10.74 10.73 12.01
C ALA A 92 -11.32 11.52 10.84
N LEU A 93 -10.55 11.65 9.75
CA LEU A 93 -11.01 12.34 8.54
C LEU A 93 -12.17 11.61 7.87
N LEU A 94 -12.11 10.28 7.83
CA LEU A 94 -13.20 9.46 7.28
C LEU A 94 -14.47 9.59 8.12
N ALA A 95 -14.34 9.56 9.44
CA ALA A 95 -15.49 9.72 10.33
C ALA A 95 -16.13 11.10 10.15
N ALA A 96 -15.33 12.15 10.02
CA ALA A 96 -15.83 13.50 9.77
C ALA A 96 -16.57 13.61 8.43
N SER A 97 -16.26 12.73 7.47
CA SER A 97 -16.92 12.65 6.17
C SER A 97 -18.12 11.68 6.16
N GLY A 98 -18.50 11.12 7.31
CA GLY A 98 -19.60 10.18 7.41
C GLY A 98 -19.24 8.73 7.07
N LEU A 99 -17.95 8.40 7.04
CA LEU A 99 -17.43 7.06 6.72
C LEU A 99 -16.59 6.53 7.89
N PRO A 100 -17.23 6.13 9.01
CA PRO A 100 -16.46 5.63 10.15
C PRO A 100 -15.69 4.37 9.79
N ALA A 101 -14.45 4.29 10.22
CA ALA A 101 -13.57 3.17 10.00
C ALA A 101 -13.05 2.60 11.32
N ARG A 102 -12.68 1.35 11.25
CA ARG A 102 -12.09 0.64 12.40
C ARG A 102 -10.58 0.61 12.32
#